data_a999a5bb7609067ea87ab7529218913a
#
_entry.id   a999a5bb7609067ea87ab7529218913a
#
_cell.length_a   1.000
_cell.length_b   1.000
_cell.length_c   1.000
_cell.angle_alpha   90.00
_cell.angle_beta   90.00
_cell.angle_gamma   90.00
#
_symmetry.space_group_name_H-M   'P 1'
#
loop_
_entity.id
_entity.type
_entity.pdbx_description
1 polymer ?
#
loop_
_entity_poly.entity_id
_entity_poly.type
_entity_poly.pdbx_seq_one_letter_code
_entity_poly.pdbx_strand_id
1 'polypeptide(L)'
;MADYQAHLEQARATGISVYAISTDPLDKAQQTVDKSGLTFPVIYGVDGPATAATLTCWYEEKRNIIQPAAFIIDPARNILNVTYTSGPIGRLQIKDALGLVGFYASKKISATTVDKDRGWTANVTGA
;
A
#
# COMPACT_ATOMS: atom_id res chain seq x y z
N MET A 1 7.72 7.06 1.97
CA MET A 1 7.11 6.89 3.32
C MET A 1 7.05 8.18 4.12
N ALA A 2 8.06 9.02 4.06
CA ALA A 2 8.04 10.30 4.78
C ALA A 2 6.87 11.21 4.38
N ASP A 3 6.50 11.20 3.11
CA ASP A 3 5.33 11.93 2.60
C ASP A 3 4.03 11.47 3.27
N TYR A 4 3.85 10.17 3.42
CA TYR A 4 2.70 9.61 4.12
C TYR A 4 2.71 9.96 5.60
N GLN A 5 3.87 9.95 6.23
CA GLN A 5 3.99 10.36 7.63
C GLN A 5 3.64 11.83 7.83
N ALA A 6 4.12 12.69 6.94
CA ALA A 6 3.85 14.12 7.03
C ALA A 6 2.35 14.46 6.93
N HIS A 7 1.56 13.61 6.28
CA HIS A 7 0.12 13.82 6.07
C HIS A 7 -0.74 12.80 6.82
N LEU A 8 -0.15 12.08 7.77
CA LEU A 8 -0.84 10.98 8.45
C LEU A 8 -2.09 11.44 9.22
N GLU A 9 -2.02 12.59 9.88
CA GLU A 9 -3.17 13.13 10.60
C GLU A 9 -4.33 13.46 9.67
N GLN A 10 -4.04 14.01 8.50
CA GLN A 10 -5.05 14.26 7.48
C GLN A 10 -5.67 12.95 6.97
N ALA A 11 -4.87 11.93 6.76
CA ALA A 11 -5.34 10.61 6.36
C ALA A 11 -6.25 10.01 7.43
N ARG A 12 -5.84 10.05 8.68
CA ARG A 12 -6.64 9.57 9.82
C ARG A 12 -7.96 10.32 9.95
N ALA A 13 -7.95 11.62 9.73
CA ALA A 13 -9.17 12.44 9.78
C ALA A 13 -10.18 12.04 8.70
N THR A 14 -9.72 11.48 7.58
CA THR A 14 -10.58 10.96 6.52
C THR A 14 -10.89 9.46 6.68
N GLY A 15 -10.49 8.85 7.79
CA GLY A 15 -10.74 7.44 8.08
C GLY A 15 -9.78 6.47 7.41
N ILE A 16 -8.63 6.95 6.94
CA ILE A 16 -7.62 6.12 6.27
C ILE A 16 -6.61 5.61 7.29
N SER A 17 -6.33 4.32 7.26
CA SER A 17 -5.19 3.71 7.95
C SER A 17 -4.09 3.40 6.95
N VAL A 18 -2.85 3.68 7.32
CA VAL A 18 -1.67 3.47 6.47
C VAL A 18 -0.84 2.31 7.01
N TYR A 19 -0.45 1.41 6.13
CA TYR A 19 0.45 0.30 6.43
C TYR A 19 1.52 0.23 5.34
N ALA A 20 2.74 -0.06 5.72
CA ALA A 20 3.82 -0.32 4.78
C ALA A 20 4.30 -1.77 4.92
N ILE A 21 4.76 -2.34 3.81
CA ILE A 21 5.30 -3.70 3.75
C ILE A 21 6.69 -3.65 3.13
N SER A 22 7.64 -4.33 3.76
CA SER A 22 9.04 -4.34 3.31
C SER A 22 9.65 -5.73 3.43
N THR A 23 10.53 -6.04 2.49
CA THR A 23 11.39 -7.23 2.54
C THR A 23 12.56 -7.05 3.52
N ASP A 24 12.80 -5.84 4.00
CA ASP A 24 13.91 -5.55 4.89
C ASP A 24 13.82 -6.33 6.20
N PRO A 25 14.95 -6.79 6.75
CA PRO A 25 14.96 -7.37 8.08
C PRO A 25 14.65 -6.31 9.15
N LEU A 26 14.35 -6.77 10.36
CA LEU A 26 13.91 -5.90 11.46
C LEU A 26 14.83 -4.70 11.69
N ASP A 27 16.14 -4.92 11.70
CA ASP A 27 17.11 -3.85 11.96
C ASP A 27 17.04 -2.72 10.93
N LYS A 28 16.95 -3.07 9.64
CA LYS A 28 16.82 -2.07 8.57
C LYS A 28 15.45 -1.41 8.56
N ALA A 29 14.39 -2.16 8.79
CA ALA A 29 13.05 -1.61 8.89
C ALA A 29 12.96 -0.62 10.07
N GLN A 30 13.57 -0.97 11.20
CA GLN A 30 13.60 -0.10 12.37
C GLN A 30 14.39 1.19 12.09
N GLN A 31 15.52 1.11 11.38
CA GLN A 31 16.27 2.30 10.96
C GLN A 31 15.42 3.22 10.10
N THR A 32 14.64 2.67 9.18
CA THR A 32 13.73 3.46 8.33
C THR A 32 12.66 4.14 9.17
N VAL A 33 12.05 3.42 10.10
CA VAL A 33 11.06 3.97 11.03
C VAL A 33 11.65 5.12 11.83
N ASP A 34 12.83 4.92 12.41
CA ASP A 34 13.48 5.92 13.26
C ASP A 34 13.89 7.15 12.45
N LYS A 35 14.52 6.94 11.31
CA LYS A 35 15.02 8.02 10.44
C LYS A 35 13.89 8.89 9.88
N SER A 36 12.77 8.29 9.53
CA SER A 36 11.62 8.99 8.94
C SER A 36 10.56 9.36 9.98
N GLY A 37 10.73 8.97 11.23
CA GLY A 37 9.77 9.25 12.30
C GLY A 37 8.41 8.61 12.06
N LEU A 38 8.36 7.41 11.48
CA LEU A 38 7.11 6.76 11.11
C LEU A 38 6.33 6.32 12.34
N THR A 39 5.04 6.62 12.37
CA THR A 39 4.12 6.20 13.42
C THR A 39 3.06 5.22 12.93
N PHE A 40 3.01 4.94 11.64
CA PHE A 40 2.16 3.88 11.10
C PHE A 40 2.93 2.54 11.05
N PRO A 41 2.21 1.40 11.09
CA PRO A 41 2.85 0.09 11.09
C PRO A 41 3.66 -0.19 9.83
N VAL A 42 4.84 -0.76 10.01
CA VAL A 42 5.68 -1.28 8.93
C VAL A 42 5.86 -2.78 9.14
N ILE A 43 5.33 -3.55 8.22
CA ILE A 43 5.49 -5.00 8.20
C ILE A 43 6.85 -5.28 7.56
N TYR A 44 7.70 -6.03 8.24
CA TYR A 44 9.07 -6.28 7.82
C TYR A 44 9.33 -7.77 7.53
N GLY A 45 10.43 -8.04 6.87
CA GLY A 45 10.93 -9.41 6.70
C GLY A 45 10.02 -10.31 5.87
N VAL A 46 9.19 -9.74 5.01
CA VAL A 46 8.33 -10.57 4.16
C VAL A 46 9.16 -11.29 3.10
N ASP A 47 8.71 -12.46 2.69
CA ASP A 47 9.32 -13.18 1.57
C ASP A 47 9.05 -12.41 0.28
N GLY A 48 10.12 -11.89 -0.34
CA GLY A 48 10.01 -11.04 -1.53
C GLY A 48 9.30 -11.71 -2.69
N PRO A 49 9.79 -12.87 -3.18
CA PRO A 49 9.16 -13.58 -4.29
C PRO A 49 7.71 -13.98 -4.03
N ALA A 50 7.43 -14.55 -2.87
CA ALA A 50 6.09 -15.00 -2.52
C ALA A 50 5.10 -13.82 -2.40
N THR A 51 5.52 -12.74 -1.75
CA THR A 51 4.69 -11.54 -1.59
C THR A 51 4.44 -10.86 -2.93
N ALA A 52 5.48 -10.72 -3.76
CA ALA A 52 5.35 -10.14 -5.09
C ALA A 52 4.40 -10.97 -5.97
N ALA A 53 4.49 -12.29 -5.92
CA ALA A 53 3.58 -13.17 -6.66
C ALA A 53 2.12 -13.01 -6.18
N THR A 54 1.91 -12.96 -4.87
CA THR A 54 0.58 -12.80 -4.28
C THR A 54 -0.06 -11.46 -4.65
N LEU A 55 0.73 -10.39 -4.61
CA LEU A 55 0.26 -9.03 -4.87
C LEU A 55 0.37 -8.63 -6.35
N THR A 56 0.95 -9.48 -7.19
CA THR A 56 1.20 -9.20 -8.61
C THR A 56 2.13 -8.00 -8.82
N CYS A 57 3.13 -7.88 -7.95
CA CYS A 57 4.14 -6.83 -8.02
C CYS A 57 5.38 -7.29 -8.79
N TRP A 58 6.18 -6.34 -9.27
CA TRP A 58 7.51 -6.65 -9.79
C TRP A 58 8.47 -6.92 -8.64
N TYR A 59 9.27 -7.95 -8.79
CA TYR A 59 10.30 -8.32 -7.84
C TYR A 59 11.69 -8.19 -8.47
N GLU A 60 12.63 -7.59 -7.75
CA GLU A 60 14.01 -7.51 -8.17
C GLU A 60 14.88 -8.43 -7.31
N GLU A 61 15.38 -9.50 -7.93
CA GLU A 61 16.14 -10.54 -7.25
C GLU A 61 17.47 -10.01 -6.68
N LYS A 62 18.19 -9.18 -7.46
CA LYS A 62 19.53 -8.71 -7.08
C LYS A 62 19.55 -7.98 -5.74
N ARG A 63 18.56 -7.14 -5.48
CA ARG A 63 18.45 -6.39 -4.23
C ARG A 63 17.43 -6.97 -3.25
N ASN A 64 16.75 -8.05 -3.64
CA ASN A 64 15.67 -8.65 -2.86
C ASN A 64 14.61 -7.60 -2.47
N ILE A 65 14.11 -6.88 -3.45
CA ILE A 65 13.09 -5.87 -3.22
C ILE A 65 11.85 -6.10 -4.07
N ILE A 66 10.71 -5.76 -3.50
CA ILE A 66 9.46 -5.61 -4.24
C ILE A 66 9.43 -4.18 -4.76
N GLN A 67 9.25 -4.02 -6.06
CA GLN A 67 9.14 -2.69 -6.65
C GLN A 67 7.90 -1.97 -6.09
N PRO A 68 7.91 -0.64 -6.05
CA PRO A 68 6.84 0.11 -5.41
C PRO A 68 5.45 -0.27 -5.93
N ALA A 69 4.56 -0.52 -5.02
CA ALA A 69 3.15 -0.74 -5.28
C ALA A 69 2.34 -0.13 -4.14
N ALA A 70 1.16 0.38 -4.47
CA ALA A 70 0.26 0.93 -3.48
C ALA A 70 -1.16 0.44 -3.74
N PHE A 71 -1.83 0.05 -2.69
CA PHE A 71 -3.18 -0.49 -2.73
C PHE A 71 -4.10 0.38 -1.88
N ILE A 72 -5.24 0.75 -2.44
CA ILE A 72 -6.34 1.36 -1.68
C ILE A 72 -7.38 0.27 -1.49
N ILE A 73 -7.66 -0.04 -0.23
CA ILE A 73 -8.50 -1.18 0.16
C ILE A 73 -9.65 -0.65 1.01
N ASP A 74 -10.87 -1.10 0.73
CA ASP A 74 -12.04 -0.73 1.51
C ASP A 74 -12.18 -1.59 2.78
N PRO A 75 -13.09 -1.23 3.70
CA PRO A 75 -13.30 -2.01 4.91
C PRO A 75 -13.76 -3.45 4.66
N ALA A 76 -14.35 -3.74 3.50
CA ALA A 76 -14.74 -5.09 3.10
C ALA A 76 -13.57 -5.89 2.50
N ARG A 77 -12.35 -5.32 2.49
CA ARG A 77 -11.11 -5.93 1.99
C ARG A 77 -11.05 -6.09 0.48
N ASN A 78 -11.77 -5.28 -0.24
CA ASN A 78 -11.68 -5.23 -1.69
C ASN A 78 -10.71 -4.14 -2.13
N ILE A 79 -9.97 -4.39 -3.19
CA ILE A 79 -9.04 -3.42 -3.77
C ILE A 79 -9.83 -2.43 -4.62
N LEU A 80 -9.83 -1.16 -4.24
CA LEU A 80 -10.45 -0.08 -4.99
C LEU A 80 -9.53 0.48 -6.07
N ASN A 81 -8.25 0.53 -5.76
CA ASN A 81 -7.25 1.05 -6.68
C ASN A 81 -5.91 0.41 -6.38
N VAL A 82 -5.13 0.19 -7.42
CA VAL A 82 -3.75 -0.28 -7.28
C VAL A 82 -2.85 0.46 -8.25
N THR A 83 -1.70 0.84 -7.75
CA THR A 83 -0.63 1.47 -8.53
C THR A 83 0.59 0.59 -8.46
N TYR A 84 1.08 0.16 -9.63
CA TYR A 84 2.29 -0.65 -9.75
C TYR A 84 3.38 0.12 -10.48
N THR A 85 4.62 -0.09 -10.10
CA THR A 85 5.77 0.35 -10.88
C THR A 85 6.73 -0.82 -11.11
N SER A 86 7.39 -0.81 -12.26
CA SER A 86 8.41 -1.80 -12.61
C SER A 86 9.82 -1.35 -12.20
N GLY A 87 9.94 -0.20 -11.58
CA GLY A 87 11.20 0.39 -11.14
C GLY A 87 11.03 1.24 -9.89
N PRO A 88 12.09 1.88 -9.42
CA PRO A 88 12.08 2.58 -8.12
C PRO A 88 11.33 3.91 -8.10
N ILE A 89 10.90 4.40 -9.25
CA ILE A 89 10.20 5.69 -9.40
C ILE A 89 8.75 5.45 -9.81
N GLY A 90 7.83 6.30 -9.36
CA GLY A 90 6.41 6.19 -9.72
C GLY A 90 5.52 5.76 -8.58
N ARG A 91 5.87 6.11 -7.35
CA ARG A 91 5.04 5.80 -6.17
C ARG A 91 3.76 6.64 -6.15
N LEU A 92 2.68 6.04 -5.69
CA LEU A 92 1.46 6.78 -5.41
C LEU A 92 1.73 7.79 -4.28
N GLN A 93 1.52 9.07 -4.56
CA GLN A 93 1.67 10.10 -3.55
C GLN A 93 0.45 10.17 -2.64
N ILE A 94 0.66 10.58 -1.40
CA ILE A 94 -0.43 10.70 -0.41
C ILE A 94 -1.56 11.62 -0.91
N LYS A 95 -1.23 12.69 -1.58
CA LYS A 95 -2.20 13.61 -2.15
C LYS A 95 -3.16 12.91 -3.11
N ASP A 96 -2.62 12.08 -3.98
CA ASP A 96 -3.43 11.33 -4.95
C ASP A 96 -4.25 10.23 -4.27
N ALA A 97 -3.68 9.57 -3.29
CA ALA A 97 -4.40 8.58 -2.48
C ALA A 97 -5.60 9.19 -1.76
N LEU A 98 -5.43 10.36 -1.13
CA LEU A 98 -6.51 11.08 -0.46
C LEU A 98 -7.61 11.49 -1.46
N GLY A 99 -7.21 11.97 -2.64
CA GLY A 99 -8.15 12.31 -3.70
C GLY A 99 -8.96 11.12 -4.18
N LEU A 100 -8.32 9.98 -4.38
CA LEU A 100 -9.00 8.75 -4.81
C LEU A 100 -9.99 8.25 -3.75
N VAL A 101 -9.60 8.23 -2.48
CA VAL A 101 -10.49 7.80 -1.40
C VAL A 101 -11.71 8.71 -1.32
N GLY A 102 -11.51 10.03 -1.42
CA GLY A 102 -12.62 10.99 -1.47
C GLY A 102 -13.55 10.76 -2.65
N PHE A 103 -12.98 10.49 -3.82
CA PHE A 103 -13.75 10.18 -5.03
C PHE A 103 -14.61 8.92 -4.85
N TYR A 104 -14.04 7.83 -4.39
CA TYR A 104 -14.76 6.58 -4.18
C TYR A 104 -15.86 6.74 -3.12
N ALA A 105 -15.58 7.44 -2.04
CA ALA A 105 -16.56 7.71 -0.99
C ALA A 105 -17.75 8.55 -1.52
N SER A 106 -17.47 9.59 -2.33
CA SER A 106 -18.51 10.45 -2.88
C SER A 106 -19.40 9.75 -3.90
N LYS A 107 -18.84 8.80 -4.64
CA LYS A 107 -19.58 8.02 -5.65
C LYS A 107 -20.33 6.84 -5.06
N LYS A 108 -20.10 6.51 -3.78
CA LYS A 108 -20.67 5.33 -3.13
C LYS A 108 -20.43 4.05 -3.95
N ILE A 109 -19.28 3.97 -4.61
CA ILE A 109 -18.90 2.81 -5.42
C ILE A 109 -18.62 1.65 -4.48
N SER A 110 -19.35 0.55 -4.68
CA SER A 110 -19.06 -0.70 -3.97
C SER A 110 -17.86 -1.38 -4.62
N ALA A 111 -16.83 -1.63 -3.85
CA ALA A 111 -15.68 -2.39 -4.30
C ALA A 111 -16.06 -3.81 -4.71
N THR A 112 -17.04 -4.41 -4.04
CA THR A 112 -17.57 -5.73 -4.39
C THR A 112 -18.13 -5.76 -5.82
N THR A 113 -18.83 -4.71 -6.24
CA THR A 113 -19.35 -4.61 -7.62
C THR A 113 -18.22 -4.49 -8.61
N VAL A 114 -17.23 -3.65 -8.33
CA VAL A 114 -16.04 -3.48 -9.18
C VAL A 114 -15.29 -4.81 -9.33
N ASP A 115 -15.11 -5.53 -8.23
CA ASP A 115 -14.38 -6.79 -8.22
C ASP A 115 -15.10 -7.88 -9.02
N LYS A 116 -16.39 -7.98 -8.91
CA LYS A 116 -17.19 -8.94 -9.68
C LYS A 116 -17.05 -8.72 -11.18
N ASP A 117 -17.12 -7.48 -11.61
CA ASP A 117 -17.03 -7.13 -13.03
C ASP A 117 -15.63 -7.38 -13.60
N ARG A 118 -14.61 -7.31 -12.78
CA ARG A 118 -13.20 -7.50 -13.18
C ARG A 118 -12.61 -8.85 -12.82
N GLY A 119 -13.33 -9.66 -12.06
CA GLY A 119 -12.81 -10.91 -11.52
C GLY A 119 -11.74 -10.72 -10.44
N TRP A 120 -11.70 -9.57 -9.83
CA TRP A 120 -10.74 -9.26 -8.78
C TRP A 120 -11.33 -9.58 -7.41
N THR A 121 -11.03 -10.69 -6.86
CA THR A 121 -11.24 -10.95 -5.45
C THR A 121 -9.89 -11.10 -4.77
N ALA A 122 -9.21 -10.02 -4.57
CA ALA A 122 -7.99 -10.04 -3.80
C ALA A 122 -8.30 -9.57 -2.38
N ASN A 123 -8.44 -10.50 -1.48
CA ASN A 123 -8.44 -10.20 -0.06
C ASN A 123 -7.00 -9.95 0.36
N VAL A 124 -6.59 -8.71 0.39
CA VAL A 124 -5.29 -8.35 0.95
C VAL A 124 -5.48 -8.25 2.45
N THR A 125 -5.18 -9.34 3.13
CA THR A 125 -5.23 -9.40 4.59
C THR A 125 -3.86 -9.05 5.16
N GLY A 126 -3.82 -8.37 6.28
CA GLY A 126 -2.59 -8.08 7.02
C GLY A 126 -1.83 -6.84 6.53
N ALA A 127 -2.40 -6.12 5.65
CA ALA A 127 -1.86 -4.78 5.36
C ALA A 127 -2.29 -3.82 6.45
#